data_ec80c5e5a59a0fe82c585e3f09afc714
#
_entry.id   ec80c5e5a59a0fe82c585e3f09afc714
#
_cell.length_a   1.000
_cell.length_b   1.000
_cell.length_c   1.000
_cell.angle_alpha   90.00
_cell.angle_beta   90.00
_cell.angle_gamma   90.00
#
_symmetry.space_group_name_H-M   'P 1'
#
loop_
_entity.id
_entity.type
_entity.pdbx_description
1 polymer ?
#
loop_
_entity_poly.entity_id
_entity_poly.type
_entity_poly.pdbx_seq_one_letter_code
_entity_poly.pdbx_strand_id
1 'polypeptide(L)'
;MSDYQLIVIGAGPGGYTAALTAAKLGLKSAVIESGDCGGTCLNRGCVPTKALLHASNTYSEVKNAARMGVHIEGASVDLAEMYEFKRQTVEKLRGGIESLLKAAKVELIRGKAAITAAGTVCVEGENAGTYTADSIIIATGSVPARPPIPGLELEGVVTSDELLEKLDKLPKSVVIIGGGVIGVEFATFFSDLGCGVTIVEGLDRLLPNMDRELGQSLAQELKKRNVKLFTGAMVERVEKEGDTLSVCFKQKDAAVKAEGELVLCAIGRRPYTEGLFGKGIAADMDGRRIAVDKNYKTSINGIYAIGDVSSPVQLAHAASAQGTACAGFIVGKSNGMDMSIVPGCVYCKPEIAAVGFSEAAAKEAGIAVKTAKCTLFSNARTIIAGSGRGFMKLVANAGTGAIIGAQLMCEHATDIISQLSEAIANAMTPRELLKAMRPHPTYEEALGDALEELCIKLGI
;
A
#
# COMPACT_ATOMS: atom_id res chain seq x y z
N MET A 1 16.04 26.13 26.94
CA MET A 1 16.40 25.16 25.86
C MET A 1 15.26 24.15 25.81
N SER A 2 14.85 23.76 24.62
CA SER A 2 13.90 22.68 24.41
C SER A 2 14.45 21.33 24.89
N ASP A 3 13.58 20.41 25.25
CA ASP A 3 13.98 19.06 25.69
C ASP A 3 14.63 18.28 24.55
N TYR A 4 14.13 18.49 23.30
CA TYR A 4 14.58 17.87 22.06
C TYR A 4 14.76 18.90 20.95
N GLN A 5 15.60 18.57 19.96
CA GLN A 5 15.67 19.33 18.71
C GLN A 5 14.55 18.88 17.74
N LEU A 6 14.14 17.61 17.84
CA LEU A 6 13.03 17.06 17.06
C LEU A 6 12.16 16.12 17.90
N ILE A 7 10.86 16.33 17.88
CA ILE A 7 9.85 15.36 18.29
C ILE A 7 9.08 14.87 17.06
N VAL A 8 8.91 13.55 16.93
CA VAL A 8 8.07 12.95 15.90
C VAL A 8 6.84 12.31 16.55
N ILE A 9 5.66 12.65 16.10
CA ILE A 9 4.37 12.09 16.58
C ILE A 9 3.92 10.98 15.68
N GLY A 10 4.00 9.73 16.17
CA GLY A 10 3.71 8.50 15.46
C GLY A 10 4.97 7.75 15.02
N ALA A 11 5.07 6.48 15.39
CA ALA A 11 6.18 5.57 15.07
C ALA A 11 5.87 4.66 13.87
N GLY A 12 5.04 5.11 12.93
CA GLY A 12 4.83 4.44 11.63
C GLY A 12 6.05 4.59 10.71
N PRO A 13 6.01 4.04 9.46
CA PRO A 13 7.16 4.05 8.53
C PRO A 13 7.76 5.43 8.33
N GLY A 14 6.95 6.47 8.14
CA GLY A 14 7.43 7.85 8.03
C GLY A 14 8.09 8.35 9.32
N GLY A 15 7.44 8.08 10.47
CA GLY A 15 7.87 8.64 11.75
C GLY A 15 9.17 8.04 12.28
N TYR A 16 9.27 6.70 12.38
CA TYR A 16 10.52 6.10 12.86
C TYR A 16 11.68 6.36 11.89
N THR A 17 11.42 6.40 10.57
CA THR A 17 12.45 6.74 9.58
C THR A 17 12.93 8.19 9.75
N ALA A 18 12.00 9.15 9.96
CA ALA A 18 12.34 10.55 10.21
C ALA A 18 13.22 10.70 11.46
N ALA A 19 12.83 10.03 12.56
CA ALA A 19 13.58 10.09 13.83
C ALA A 19 14.97 9.47 13.71
N LEU A 20 15.10 8.30 13.07
CA LEU A 20 16.38 7.65 12.81
C LEU A 20 17.29 8.50 11.90
N THR A 21 16.70 9.13 10.88
CA THR A 21 17.44 10.04 9.98
C THR A 21 17.92 11.28 10.73
N ALA A 22 17.04 11.90 11.53
CA ALA A 22 17.39 13.05 12.34
C ALA A 22 18.53 12.74 13.33
N ALA A 23 18.48 11.59 14.00
CA ALA A 23 19.56 11.14 14.90
C ALA A 23 20.88 10.94 14.14
N LYS A 24 20.87 10.33 12.96
CA LYS A 24 22.06 10.22 12.09
C LYS A 24 22.62 11.58 11.67
N LEU A 25 21.76 12.59 11.56
CA LEU A 25 22.13 13.96 11.25
C LEU A 25 22.56 14.77 12.48
N GLY A 26 22.59 14.15 13.67
CA GLY A 26 23.08 14.73 14.91
C GLY A 26 22.02 15.43 15.77
N LEU A 27 20.73 15.31 15.45
CA LEU A 27 19.68 15.90 16.27
C LEU A 27 19.32 15.01 17.47
N LYS A 28 19.16 15.61 18.65
CA LYS A 28 18.53 14.97 19.81
C LYS A 28 17.04 14.80 19.51
N SER A 29 16.59 13.56 19.30
CA SER A 29 15.26 13.25 18.81
C SER A 29 14.48 12.34 19.73
N ALA A 30 13.14 12.50 19.75
CA ALA A 30 12.20 11.59 20.38
C ALA A 30 11.08 11.22 19.41
N VAL A 31 10.50 10.03 19.61
CA VAL A 31 9.28 9.57 18.95
C VAL A 31 8.21 9.33 19.99
N ILE A 32 7.02 9.90 19.80
CA ILE A 32 5.86 9.64 20.64
C ILE A 32 4.93 8.67 19.92
N GLU A 33 4.60 7.55 20.56
CA GLU A 33 3.71 6.53 19.97
C GLU A 33 2.65 6.09 20.99
N SER A 34 1.39 6.13 20.56
CA SER A 34 0.24 5.76 21.38
C SER A 34 -0.06 4.25 21.39
N GLY A 35 0.50 3.54 20.45
CA GLY A 35 0.35 2.09 20.29
C GLY A 35 1.69 1.40 20.09
N ASP A 36 1.74 0.51 19.12
CA ASP A 36 2.94 -0.26 18.79
C ASP A 36 3.80 0.41 17.72
N CYS A 37 5.14 0.36 17.90
CA CYS A 37 6.08 0.81 16.89
C CYS A 37 5.85 0.10 15.54
N GLY A 38 6.07 0.84 14.43
CA GLY A 38 5.85 0.36 13.08
C GLY A 38 4.52 0.80 12.46
N GLY A 39 3.62 1.39 13.27
CA GLY A 39 2.35 1.97 12.82
C GLY A 39 1.45 1.00 12.06
N THR A 40 0.57 1.52 11.21
CA THR A 40 -0.38 0.71 10.44
C THR A 40 0.30 -0.34 9.57
N CYS A 41 1.32 0.02 8.82
CA CYS A 41 1.95 -0.89 7.84
C CYS A 41 2.47 -2.16 8.50
N LEU A 42 3.19 -2.06 9.62
CA LEU A 42 3.77 -3.20 10.30
C LEU A 42 2.73 -3.99 11.12
N ASN A 43 1.83 -3.30 11.83
CA ASN A 43 1.01 -3.97 12.84
C ASN A 43 -0.35 -4.44 12.30
N ARG A 44 -0.95 -3.69 11.34
CA ARG A 44 -2.32 -3.92 10.85
C ARG A 44 -2.51 -3.52 9.37
N GLY A 45 -1.47 -3.70 8.55
CA GLY A 45 -1.50 -3.34 7.13
C GLY A 45 -0.62 -4.24 6.28
N CYS A 46 0.45 -3.68 5.72
CA CYS A 46 1.29 -4.34 4.72
C CYS A 46 1.84 -5.70 5.20
N VAL A 47 2.56 -5.71 6.34
CA VAL A 47 3.27 -6.90 6.80
C VAL A 47 2.31 -8.04 7.16
N PRO A 48 1.30 -7.84 8.02
CA PRO A 48 0.38 -8.92 8.35
C PRO A 48 -0.44 -9.41 7.14
N THR A 49 -0.82 -8.53 6.21
CA THR A 49 -1.49 -8.94 4.97
C THR A 49 -0.58 -9.83 4.13
N LYS A 50 0.69 -9.44 3.93
CA LYS A 50 1.64 -10.22 3.12
C LYS A 50 2.01 -11.55 3.77
N ALA A 51 2.06 -11.62 5.11
CA ALA A 51 2.23 -12.87 5.84
C ALA A 51 1.04 -13.84 5.57
N LEU A 52 -0.19 -13.34 5.66
CA LEU A 52 -1.38 -14.14 5.37
C LEU A 52 -1.48 -14.55 3.89
N LEU A 53 -1.16 -13.64 2.95
CA LEU A 53 -1.10 -13.93 1.52
C LEU A 53 -0.03 -14.99 1.21
N HIS A 54 1.12 -14.93 1.85
CA HIS A 54 2.18 -15.95 1.68
C HIS A 54 1.68 -17.34 2.13
N ALA A 55 1.03 -17.41 3.28
CA ALA A 55 0.49 -18.65 3.80
C ALA A 55 -0.65 -19.21 2.93
N SER A 56 -1.59 -18.36 2.47
CA SER A 56 -2.68 -18.79 1.59
C SER A 56 -2.18 -19.21 0.20
N ASN A 57 -1.17 -18.50 -0.34
CA ASN A 57 -0.52 -18.88 -1.59
C ASN A 57 0.15 -20.26 -1.49
N THR A 58 0.88 -20.52 -0.40
CA THR A 58 1.50 -21.83 -0.12
C THR A 58 0.44 -22.95 -0.13
N TYR A 59 -0.71 -22.74 0.54
CA TYR A 59 -1.80 -23.70 0.51
C TYR A 59 -2.35 -23.93 -0.90
N SER A 60 -2.55 -22.85 -1.66
CA SER A 60 -3.01 -22.91 -3.04
C SER A 60 -2.02 -23.67 -3.96
N GLU A 61 -0.71 -23.47 -3.77
CA GLU A 61 0.35 -24.17 -4.52
C GLU A 61 0.35 -25.67 -4.21
N VAL A 62 0.25 -26.03 -2.94
CA VAL A 62 0.15 -27.43 -2.49
C VAL A 62 -1.04 -28.13 -3.14
N LYS A 63 -2.22 -27.49 -3.16
CA LYS A 63 -3.43 -28.05 -3.82
C LYS A 63 -3.27 -28.24 -5.32
N ASN A 64 -2.45 -27.44 -5.97
CA ASN A 64 -2.21 -27.48 -7.42
C ASN A 64 -0.94 -28.24 -7.82
N ALA A 65 -0.22 -28.84 -6.86
CA ALA A 65 1.08 -29.48 -7.07
C ALA A 65 1.01 -30.73 -7.99
N ALA A 66 -0.14 -31.39 -8.08
CA ALA A 66 -0.36 -32.56 -8.92
C ALA A 66 -0.04 -32.31 -10.41
N ARG A 67 -0.22 -31.07 -10.90
CA ARG A 67 0.15 -30.68 -12.27
C ARG A 67 1.65 -30.84 -12.57
N MET A 68 2.47 -30.84 -11.53
CA MET A 68 3.94 -31.01 -11.61
C MET A 68 4.38 -32.43 -11.24
N GLY A 69 3.43 -33.37 -11.06
CA GLY A 69 3.73 -34.74 -10.63
C GLY A 69 3.97 -34.88 -9.12
N VAL A 70 3.70 -33.81 -8.32
CA VAL A 70 3.83 -33.84 -6.86
C VAL A 70 2.46 -34.14 -6.26
N HIS A 71 2.28 -35.34 -5.73
CA HIS A 71 1.04 -35.79 -5.13
C HIS A 71 1.12 -35.66 -3.61
N ILE A 72 0.17 -34.94 -3.02
CA ILE A 72 0.12 -34.67 -1.59
C ILE A 72 -1.19 -35.23 -1.04
N GLU A 73 -1.06 -36.13 -0.07
CA GLU A 73 -2.21 -36.71 0.64
C GLU A 73 -2.62 -35.80 1.80
N GLY A 74 -3.71 -35.10 1.62
CA GLY A 74 -4.30 -34.21 2.62
C GLY A 74 -3.53 -32.90 2.83
N ALA A 75 -4.18 -31.81 2.52
CA ALA A 75 -3.72 -30.47 2.91
C ALA A 75 -4.86 -29.78 3.63
N SER A 76 -4.59 -29.25 4.82
CA SER A 76 -5.55 -28.50 5.62
C SER A 76 -4.98 -27.14 6.00
N VAL A 77 -5.86 -26.23 6.35
CA VAL A 77 -5.50 -24.92 6.88
C VAL A 77 -5.94 -24.87 8.34
N ASP A 78 -5.01 -24.55 9.23
CA ASP A 78 -5.30 -24.11 10.58
C ASP A 78 -5.22 -22.58 10.61
N LEU A 79 -6.37 -21.95 10.79
CA LEU A 79 -6.46 -20.48 10.76
C LEU A 79 -5.75 -19.86 11.98
N ALA A 80 -5.82 -20.51 13.13
CA ALA A 80 -5.17 -20.01 14.34
C ALA A 80 -3.64 -20.03 14.19
N GLU A 81 -3.07 -21.09 13.60
CA GLU A 81 -1.63 -21.17 13.31
C GLU A 81 -1.21 -20.16 12.25
N MET A 82 -2.03 -19.89 11.22
CA MET A 82 -1.75 -18.83 10.23
C MET A 82 -1.70 -17.45 10.89
N TYR A 83 -2.62 -17.15 11.81
CA TYR A 83 -2.62 -15.88 12.54
C TYR A 83 -1.47 -15.81 13.55
N GLU A 84 -1.05 -16.93 14.13
CA GLU A 84 0.14 -17.00 14.98
C GLU A 84 1.42 -16.73 14.18
N PHE A 85 1.58 -17.32 12.99
CA PHE A 85 2.68 -17.02 12.07
C PHE A 85 2.73 -15.53 11.73
N LYS A 86 1.59 -14.93 11.39
CA LYS A 86 1.46 -13.50 11.15
C LYS A 86 1.90 -12.69 12.38
N ARG A 87 1.43 -13.05 13.59
CA ARG A 87 1.76 -12.36 14.84
C ARG A 87 3.25 -12.40 15.14
N GLN A 88 3.88 -13.56 15.04
CA GLN A 88 5.33 -13.73 15.25
C GLN A 88 6.15 -12.89 14.26
N THR A 89 5.72 -12.83 13.00
CA THR A 89 6.38 -12.00 11.97
C THR A 89 6.33 -10.52 12.35
N VAL A 90 5.17 -10.03 12.76
CA VAL A 90 4.96 -8.64 13.19
C VAL A 90 5.81 -8.32 14.43
N GLU A 91 5.77 -9.16 15.46
CA GLU A 91 6.52 -8.95 16.71
C GLU A 91 8.02 -8.90 16.49
N LYS A 92 8.56 -9.81 15.67
CA LYS A 92 9.97 -9.82 15.33
C LYS A 92 10.42 -8.51 14.69
N LEU A 93 9.64 -7.98 13.76
CA LEU A 93 9.96 -6.73 13.07
C LEU A 93 9.75 -5.51 13.99
N ARG A 94 8.75 -5.53 14.86
CA ARG A 94 8.52 -4.49 15.88
C ARG A 94 9.71 -4.35 16.81
N GLY A 95 10.18 -5.48 17.38
CA GLY A 95 11.38 -5.52 18.21
C GLY A 95 12.64 -5.00 17.49
N GLY A 96 12.72 -5.21 16.17
CA GLY A 96 13.76 -4.66 15.32
C GLY A 96 13.72 -3.13 15.27
N ILE A 97 12.55 -2.53 15.08
CA ILE A 97 12.38 -1.05 15.06
C ILE A 97 12.75 -0.45 16.41
N GLU A 98 12.26 -1.02 17.52
CA GLU A 98 12.58 -0.54 18.87
C GLU A 98 14.09 -0.62 19.16
N SER A 99 14.74 -1.69 18.72
CA SER A 99 16.19 -1.87 18.82
C SER A 99 16.95 -0.81 18.00
N LEU A 100 16.49 -0.48 16.80
CA LEU A 100 17.09 0.57 15.97
C LEU A 100 16.95 1.95 16.59
N LEU A 101 15.78 2.30 17.13
CA LEU A 101 15.55 3.57 17.85
C LEU A 101 16.47 3.68 19.06
N LYS A 102 16.57 2.62 19.87
CA LYS A 102 17.47 2.56 21.04
C LYS A 102 18.94 2.71 20.65
N ALA A 103 19.38 2.00 19.63
CA ALA A 103 20.76 2.08 19.13
C ALA A 103 21.12 3.47 18.60
N ALA A 104 20.16 4.16 17.97
CA ALA A 104 20.29 5.53 17.49
C ALA A 104 20.12 6.58 18.61
N LYS A 105 19.88 6.17 19.86
CA LYS A 105 19.58 7.06 21.00
C LYS A 105 18.37 7.96 20.78
N VAL A 106 17.41 7.50 20.00
CA VAL A 106 16.10 8.13 19.87
C VAL A 106 15.23 7.68 21.04
N GLU A 107 14.72 8.64 21.81
CA GLU A 107 13.84 8.33 22.94
C GLU A 107 12.45 7.95 22.45
N LEU A 108 11.93 6.81 22.93
CA LEU A 108 10.57 6.35 22.65
C LEU A 108 9.67 6.71 23.82
N ILE A 109 8.77 7.65 23.61
CA ILE A 109 7.79 8.14 24.58
C ILE A 109 6.45 7.44 24.29
N ARG A 110 5.95 6.67 25.25
CA ARG A 110 4.69 5.93 25.13
C ARG A 110 3.53 6.80 25.61
N GLY A 111 2.58 7.08 24.72
CA GLY A 111 1.38 7.84 25.04
C GLY A 111 0.77 8.55 23.84
N LYS A 112 -0.41 9.12 24.06
CA LYS A 112 -1.14 9.89 23.05
C LYS A 112 -0.70 11.34 23.09
N ALA A 113 -0.18 11.84 21.98
CA ALA A 113 0.34 13.21 21.86
C ALA A 113 -0.75 14.18 21.39
N ALA A 114 -0.76 15.38 21.98
CA ALA A 114 -1.48 16.53 21.50
C ALA A 114 -0.55 17.76 21.44
N ILE A 115 -0.54 18.47 20.33
CA ILE A 115 0.20 19.70 20.13
C ILE A 115 -0.60 20.82 20.80
N THR A 116 -0.05 21.43 21.85
CA THR A 116 -0.76 22.48 22.64
C THR A 116 -0.27 23.88 22.33
N ALA A 117 0.94 24.01 21.80
CA ALA A 117 1.51 25.26 21.27
C ALA A 117 2.61 24.94 20.25
N ALA A 118 3.07 25.95 19.51
CA ALA A 118 4.25 25.79 18.66
C ALA A 118 5.43 25.32 19.53
N GLY A 119 6.06 24.20 19.14
CA GLY A 119 7.16 23.57 19.89
C GLY A 119 6.77 22.86 21.19
N THR A 120 5.48 22.67 21.49
CA THR A 120 5.03 22.03 22.75
C THR A 120 4.04 20.90 22.48
N VAL A 121 4.32 19.73 23.03
CA VAL A 121 3.50 18.52 22.95
C VAL A 121 3.13 18.05 24.35
N CYS A 122 1.85 17.89 24.62
CA CYS A 122 1.34 17.21 25.81
C CYS A 122 1.11 15.74 25.49
N VAL A 123 1.55 14.85 26.35
CA VAL A 123 1.40 13.40 26.22
C VAL A 123 0.55 12.88 27.36
N GLU A 124 -0.45 12.07 27.02
CA GLU A 124 -1.28 11.32 27.97
C GLU A 124 -0.95 9.83 27.85
N GLY A 125 -0.94 9.11 28.98
CA GLY A 125 -0.69 7.67 29.05
C GLY A 125 0.54 7.32 29.89
N GLU A 126 1.32 6.32 29.47
CA GLU A 126 2.42 5.75 30.24
C GLU A 126 3.51 6.77 30.58
N ASN A 127 3.94 7.55 29.58
CA ASN A 127 4.92 8.62 29.78
C ASN A 127 4.22 10.00 29.73
N ALA A 128 3.17 10.17 30.56
CA ALA A 128 2.44 11.42 30.63
C ALA A 128 3.34 12.58 31.02
N GLY A 129 3.23 13.70 30.28
CA GLY A 129 4.04 14.90 30.53
C GLY A 129 3.92 15.93 29.41
N THR A 130 4.60 17.04 29.57
CA THR A 130 4.75 18.09 28.56
C THR A 130 6.19 18.10 28.08
N TYR A 131 6.36 18.01 26.78
CA TYR A 131 7.65 17.94 26.09
C TYR A 131 7.80 19.10 25.12
N THR A 132 9.01 19.63 25.01
CA THR A 132 9.30 20.75 24.11
C THR A 132 10.30 20.37 23.04
N ALA A 133 10.14 20.91 21.82
CA ALA A 133 11.05 20.70 20.72
C ALA A 133 11.19 21.93 19.82
N ASP A 134 12.35 22.05 19.18
CA ASP A 134 12.60 23.08 18.17
C ASP A 134 11.78 22.82 16.90
N SER A 135 11.57 21.53 16.59
CA SER A 135 10.75 21.08 15.46
C SER A 135 9.87 19.89 15.86
N ILE A 136 8.67 19.82 15.28
CA ILE A 136 7.73 18.70 15.45
C ILE A 136 7.36 18.16 14.09
N ILE A 137 7.46 16.82 13.89
CA ILE A 137 6.93 16.14 12.69
C ILE A 137 5.69 15.34 13.08
N ILE A 138 4.58 15.64 12.44
CA ILE A 138 3.33 14.88 12.54
C ILE A 138 3.40 13.71 11.55
N ALA A 139 3.35 12.47 12.04
CA ALA A 139 3.39 11.23 11.27
C ALA A 139 2.31 10.24 11.75
N THR A 140 1.13 10.75 12.12
CA THR A 140 0.03 9.98 12.71
C THR A 140 -0.68 9.05 11.73
N GLY A 141 -0.39 9.17 10.43
CA GLY A 141 -0.85 8.23 9.42
C GLY A 141 -2.35 8.29 9.11
N SER A 142 -2.95 7.13 8.96
CA SER A 142 -4.35 6.97 8.55
C SER A 142 -5.03 5.79 9.26
N VAL A 143 -6.36 5.78 9.20
CA VAL A 143 -7.24 4.70 9.70
C VAL A 143 -8.22 4.28 8.60
N PRO A 144 -8.78 3.05 8.64
CA PRO A 144 -9.79 2.63 7.67
C PRO A 144 -10.97 3.62 7.60
N ALA A 145 -11.44 3.87 6.40
CA ALA A 145 -12.62 4.69 6.20
C ALA A 145 -13.90 3.87 6.43
N ARG A 146 -14.80 4.38 7.26
CA ARG A 146 -16.19 3.90 7.38
C ARG A 146 -17.12 5.03 6.96
N PRO A 147 -17.62 5.05 5.73
CA PRO A 147 -18.61 6.05 5.31
C PRO A 147 -19.94 5.79 6.01
N PRO A 148 -20.87 6.75 5.98
CA PRO A 148 -22.19 6.63 6.60
C PRO A 148 -23.12 5.76 5.74
N ILE A 149 -22.71 4.53 5.41
CA ILE A 149 -23.53 3.51 4.76
C ILE A 149 -24.21 2.72 5.89
N PRO A 150 -25.55 2.67 5.93
CA PRO A 150 -26.28 1.93 6.96
C PRO A 150 -25.87 0.46 6.99
N GLY A 151 -25.64 -0.08 8.19
CA GLY A 151 -25.27 -1.48 8.41
C GLY A 151 -23.77 -1.79 8.38
N LEU A 152 -22.88 -0.81 8.15
CA LEU A 152 -21.43 -1.04 8.29
C LEU A 152 -20.98 -1.25 9.74
N GLU A 153 -21.85 -0.98 10.72
CA GLU A 153 -21.65 -1.22 12.13
C GLU A 153 -22.11 -2.62 12.59
N LEU A 154 -22.77 -3.38 11.72
CA LEU A 154 -23.29 -4.70 12.06
C LEU A 154 -22.17 -5.71 12.37
N GLU A 155 -22.44 -6.61 13.29
CA GLU A 155 -21.55 -7.74 13.58
C GLU A 155 -21.32 -8.60 12.32
N GLY A 156 -20.06 -8.93 12.04
CA GLY A 156 -19.64 -9.61 10.80
C GLY A 156 -19.28 -8.66 9.67
N VAL A 157 -19.44 -7.33 9.86
CA VAL A 157 -18.89 -6.31 8.96
C VAL A 157 -17.58 -5.80 9.57
N VAL A 158 -16.47 -6.04 8.90
CA VAL A 158 -15.13 -5.71 9.39
C VAL A 158 -14.38 -4.76 8.44
N THR A 159 -13.46 -4.01 8.98
CA THR A 159 -12.42 -3.31 8.23
C THR A 159 -11.18 -4.21 8.06
N SER A 160 -10.18 -3.74 7.27
CA SER A 160 -8.89 -4.44 7.17
C SER A 160 -8.17 -4.56 8.50
N ASP A 161 -8.27 -3.55 9.37
CA ASP A 161 -7.60 -3.54 10.68
C ASP A 161 -8.19 -4.65 11.58
N GLU A 162 -9.51 -4.73 11.66
CA GLU A 162 -10.23 -5.75 12.46
C GLU A 162 -10.01 -7.17 11.89
N LEU A 163 -10.04 -7.32 10.56
CA LEU A 163 -9.77 -8.60 9.91
C LEU A 163 -8.35 -9.09 10.20
N LEU A 164 -7.37 -8.19 10.16
CA LEU A 164 -5.97 -8.52 10.45
C LEU A 164 -5.72 -8.75 11.95
N GLU A 165 -6.51 -8.17 12.83
CA GLU A 165 -6.42 -8.43 14.25
C GLU A 165 -6.86 -9.86 14.57
N LYS A 166 -8.04 -10.25 14.11
CA LYS A 166 -8.63 -11.53 14.46
C LYS A 166 -9.64 -12.02 13.41
N LEU A 167 -9.57 -13.29 13.09
CA LEU A 167 -10.59 -14.03 12.36
C LEU A 167 -10.75 -15.40 13.04
N ASP A 168 -11.83 -15.59 13.76
CA ASP A 168 -12.05 -16.81 14.58
C ASP A 168 -12.35 -18.05 13.74
N LYS A 169 -12.93 -17.85 12.56
CA LYS A 169 -13.38 -18.92 11.68
C LYS A 169 -13.24 -18.49 10.24
N LEU A 170 -12.72 -19.39 9.39
CA LEU A 170 -12.71 -19.16 7.95
C LEU A 170 -14.16 -19.14 7.43
N PRO A 171 -14.62 -17.99 6.86
CA PRO A 171 -15.99 -17.89 6.35
C PRO A 171 -16.13 -18.69 5.05
N LYS A 172 -17.31 -19.27 4.82
CA LYS A 172 -17.61 -19.93 3.54
C LYS A 172 -17.73 -18.92 2.39
N SER A 173 -18.17 -17.71 2.70
CA SER A 173 -18.36 -16.64 1.71
C SER A 173 -18.07 -15.27 2.30
N VAL A 174 -17.44 -14.41 1.47
CA VAL A 174 -17.06 -13.04 1.83
C VAL A 174 -17.54 -12.08 0.75
N VAL A 175 -18.16 -10.99 1.18
CA VAL A 175 -18.43 -9.85 0.30
C VAL A 175 -17.45 -8.73 0.65
N ILE A 176 -16.71 -8.27 -0.35
CA ILE A 176 -15.71 -7.20 -0.21
C ILE A 176 -16.29 -5.94 -0.87
N ILE A 177 -16.46 -4.89 -0.07
CA ILE A 177 -16.87 -3.57 -0.53
C ILE A 177 -15.61 -2.77 -0.84
N GLY A 178 -15.33 -2.54 -2.13
CA GLY A 178 -14.14 -1.86 -2.64
C GLY A 178 -13.20 -2.78 -3.40
N GLY A 179 -12.90 -2.42 -4.65
CA GLY A 179 -11.99 -3.13 -5.56
C GLY A 179 -10.61 -2.47 -5.67
N GLY A 180 -10.20 -1.69 -4.68
CA GLY A 180 -8.85 -1.15 -4.54
C GLY A 180 -7.83 -2.20 -4.08
N VAL A 181 -6.59 -1.76 -3.80
CA VAL A 181 -5.46 -2.65 -3.42
C VAL A 181 -5.84 -3.59 -2.28
N ILE A 182 -6.40 -3.05 -1.19
CA ILE A 182 -6.79 -3.85 0.00
C ILE A 182 -7.83 -4.90 -0.38
N GLY A 183 -8.87 -4.50 -1.11
CA GLY A 183 -9.95 -5.40 -1.50
C GLY A 183 -9.49 -6.56 -2.39
N VAL A 184 -8.64 -6.31 -3.38
CA VAL A 184 -8.15 -7.35 -4.29
C VAL A 184 -7.12 -8.28 -3.63
N GLU A 185 -6.31 -7.77 -2.68
CA GLU A 185 -5.40 -8.59 -1.89
C GLU A 185 -6.17 -9.56 -0.99
N PHE A 186 -7.20 -9.10 -0.27
CA PHE A 186 -8.04 -9.99 0.52
C PHE A 186 -8.92 -10.91 -0.34
N ALA A 187 -9.35 -10.47 -1.52
CA ALA A 187 -10.00 -11.37 -2.47
C ALA A 187 -9.08 -12.52 -2.91
N THR A 188 -7.79 -12.24 -3.09
CA THR A 188 -6.77 -13.25 -3.37
C THR A 188 -6.62 -14.21 -2.18
N PHE A 189 -6.45 -13.68 -0.97
CA PHE A 189 -6.34 -14.47 0.27
C PHE A 189 -7.51 -15.44 0.44
N PHE A 190 -8.74 -14.94 0.42
CA PHE A 190 -9.92 -15.77 0.63
C PHE A 190 -10.16 -16.77 -0.50
N SER A 191 -9.90 -16.39 -1.76
CA SER A 191 -10.05 -17.31 -2.89
C SER A 191 -9.01 -18.42 -2.88
N ASP A 192 -7.77 -18.16 -2.44
CA ASP A 192 -6.73 -19.19 -2.26
C ASP A 192 -7.15 -20.22 -1.20
N LEU A 193 -7.86 -19.79 -0.15
CA LEU A 193 -8.39 -20.65 0.91
C LEU A 193 -9.70 -21.36 0.53
N GLY A 194 -10.24 -21.10 -0.66
CA GLY A 194 -11.46 -21.75 -1.17
C GLY A 194 -12.76 -21.12 -0.71
N CYS A 195 -12.74 -19.92 -0.15
CA CYS A 195 -13.94 -19.16 0.17
C CYS A 195 -14.65 -18.67 -1.09
N GLY A 196 -15.97 -18.57 -1.08
CA GLY A 196 -16.73 -17.84 -2.09
C GLY A 196 -16.50 -16.34 -1.92
N VAL A 197 -15.97 -15.67 -2.95
CA VAL A 197 -15.66 -14.24 -2.89
C VAL A 197 -16.50 -13.43 -3.85
N THR A 198 -17.05 -12.32 -3.36
CA THR A 198 -17.73 -11.31 -4.18
C THR A 198 -17.13 -9.94 -3.92
N ILE A 199 -16.71 -9.22 -4.97
CA ILE A 199 -16.25 -7.82 -4.86
C ILE A 199 -17.35 -6.92 -5.41
N VAL A 200 -17.71 -5.88 -4.65
CA VAL A 200 -18.62 -4.81 -5.05
C VAL A 200 -17.82 -3.50 -5.07
N GLU A 201 -17.60 -2.97 -6.30
CA GLU A 201 -16.80 -1.76 -6.53
C GLU A 201 -17.67 -0.66 -7.14
N GLY A 202 -17.64 0.53 -6.51
CA GLY A 202 -18.44 1.68 -6.96
C GLY A 202 -17.97 2.27 -8.29
N LEU A 203 -16.68 2.20 -8.57
CA LEU A 203 -16.11 2.68 -9.83
C LEU A 203 -16.22 1.62 -10.96
N ASP A 204 -15.90 2.03 -12.17
CA ASP A 204 -16.09 1.21 -13.38
C ASP A 204 -15.12 0.03 -13.52
N ARG A 205 -14.09 -0.03 -12.64
CA ARG A 205 -13.00 -1.04 -12.71
C ARG A 205 -12.34 -1.30 -11.37
N LEU A 206 -11.65 -2.42 -11.26
CA LEU A 206 -10.71 -2.70 -10.17
C LEU A 206 -9.46 -1.81 -10.31
N LEU A 207 -8.78 -1.56 -9.16
CA LEU A 207 -7.55 -0.75 -9.09
C LEU A 207 -7.69 0.60 -9.83
N PRO A 208 -8.69 1.43 -9.50
CA PRO A 208 -9.03 2.61 -10.29
C PRO A 208 -7.88 3.62 -10.41
N ASN A 209 -6.95 3.62 -9.47
CA ASN A 209 -5.78 4.51 -9.44
C ASN A 209 -4.58 3.99 -10.27
N MET A 210 -4.71 2.82 -10.92
CA MET A 210 -3.69 2.26 -11.80
C MET A 210 -4.13 2.29 -13.27
N ASP A 211 -3.22 1.89 -14.17
CA ASP A 211 -3.56 1.75 -15.59
C ASP A 211 -4.79 0.85 -15.77
N ARG A 212 -5.71 1.26 -16.64
CA ARG A 212 -6.97 0.56 -16.88
C ARG A 212 -6.77 -0.91 -17.28
N GLU A 213 -5.72 -1.18 -18.03
CA GLU A 213 -5.41 -2.52 -18.53
C GLU A 213 -5.02 -3.48 -17.39
N LEU A 214 -4.35 -2.99 -16.34
CA LEU A 214 -4.04 -3.77 -15.15
C LEU A 214 -5.32 -4.22 -14.43
N GLY A 215 -6.24 -3.28 -14.15
CA GLY A 215 -7.52 -3.60 -13.51
C GLY A 215 -8.39 -4.56 -14.32
N GLN A 216 -8.42 -4.38 -15.65
CA GLN A 216 -9.16 -5.27 -16.54
C GLN A 216 -8.57 -6.69 -16.60
N SER A 217 -7.23 -6.79 -16.64
CA SER A 217 -6.54 -8.09 -16.66
C SER A 217 -6.70 -8.81 -15.32
N LEU A 218 -6.58 -8.10 -14.20
CA LEU A 218 -6.83 -8.67 -12.88
C LEU A 218 -8.26 -9.17 -12.74
N ALA A 219 -9.25 -8.41 -13.23
CA ALA A 219 -10.65 -8.84 -13.19
C ALA A 219 -10.88 -10.16 -13.94
N GLN A 220 -10.16 -10.40 -15.05
CA GLN A 220 -10.23 -11.67 -15.78
C GLN A 220 -9.59 -12.82 -14.97
N GLU A 221 -8.47 -12.59 -14.30
CA GLU A 221 -7.81 -13.60 -13.46
C GLU A 221 -8.65 -13.96 -12.22
N LEU A 222 -9.25 -12.97 -11.56
CA LEU A 222 -10.15 -13.19 -10.42
C LEU A 222 -11.42 -13.97 -10.84
N LYS A 223 -11.97 -13.69 -12.02
CA LYS A 223 -13.11 -14.46 -12.56
C LYS A 223 -12.78 -15.93 -12.81
N LYS A 224 -11.55 -16.24 -13.29
CA LYS A 224 -11.09 -17.63 -13.43
C LYS A 224 -11.00 -18.37 -12.09
N ARG A 225 -10.81 -17.63 -11.00
CA ARG A 225 -10.84 -18.13 -9.62
C ARG A 225 -12.24 -18.16 -9.02
N ASN A 226 -13.27 -17.99 -9.82
CA ASN A 226 -14.69 -17.93 -9.41
C ASN A 226 -15.03 -16.75 -8.49
N VAL A 227 -14.23 -15.68 -8.47
CA VAL A 227 -14.57 -14.44 -7.77
C VAL A 227 -15.66 -13.72 -8.56
N LYS A 228 -16.78 -13.41 -7.91
CA LYS A 228 -17.85 -12.60 -8.48
C LYS A 228 -17.48 -11.12 -8.41
N LEU A 229 -17.65 -10.40 -9.52
CA LEU A 229 -17.26 -8.99 -9.63
C LEU A 229 -18.42 -8.14 -10.08
N PHE A 230 -18.74 -7.11 -9.29
CA PHE A 230 -19.69 -6.07 -9.61
C PHE A 230 -18.95 -4.73 -9.60
N THR A 231 -18.75 -4.12 -10.78
CA THR A 231 -18.16 -2.79 -10.95
C THR A 231 -19.22 -1.80 -11.39
N GLY A 232 -19.02 -0.50 -11.10
CA GLY A 232 -20.09 0.50 -11.25
C GLY A 232 -21.27 0.20 -10.33
N ALA A 233 -20.99 -0.37 -9.16
CA ALA A 233 -21.97 -0.91 -8.21
C ALA A 233 -21.91 -0.11 -6.91
N MET A 234 -22.85 0.81 -6.72
CA MET A 234 -22.89 1.69 -5.56
C MET A 234 -23.63 1.02 -4.40
N VAL A 235 -22.90 0.73 -3.32
CA VAL A 235 -23.48 0.15 -2.10
C VAL A 235 -24.38 1.17 -1.41
N GLU A 236 -25.59 0.75 -1.07
CA GLU A 236 -26.59 1.57 -0.39
C GLU A 236 -26.68 1.22 1.10
N ARG A 237 -26.61 -0.07 1.44
CA ARG A 237 -26.68 -0.54 2.83
C ARG A 237 -26.22 -2.00 2.95
N VAL A 238 -25.96 -2.41 4.19
CA VAL A 238 -25.77 -3.80 4.58
C VAL A 238 -26.90 -4.21 5.51
N GLU A 239 -27.47 -5.38 5.29
CA GLU A 239 -28.51 -5.98 6.10
C GLU A 239 -27.99 -7.28 6.71
N LYS A 240 -28.49 -7.68 7.90
CA LYS A 240 -28.16 -8.96 8.53
C LYS A 240 -29.46 -9.74 8.79
N GLU A 241 -29.51 -10.98 8.32
CA GLU A 241 -30.60 -11.92 8.58
C GLU A 241 -30.01 -13.26 9.05
N GLY A 242 -30.20 -13.55 10.34
CA GLY A 242 -29.49 -14.66 10.98
C GLY A 242 -27.97 -14.48 10.89
N ASP A 243 -27.27 -15.48 10.36
CA ASP A 243 -25.82 -15.46 10.16
C ASP A 243 -25.38 -14.91 8.78
N THR A 244 -26.35 -14.50 7.95
CA THR A 244 -26.09 -14.01 6.59
C THR A 244 -26.10 -12.49 6.54
N LEU A 245 -25.06 -11.92 5.97
CA LEU A 245 -24.95 -10.49 5.66
C LEU A 245 -25.28 -10.29 4.18
N SER A 246 -26.15 -9.32 3.87
CA SER A 246 -26.55 -8.95 2.52
C SER A 246 -26.07 -7.54 2.22
N VAL A 247 -25.13 -7.39 1.30
CA VAL A 247 -24.73 -6.09 0.74
C VAL A 247 -25.69 -5.72 -0.37
N CYS A 248 -26.48 -4.67 -0.15
CA CYS A 248 -27.45 -4.14 -1.12
C CYS A 248 -26.82 -3.00 -1.91
N PHE A 249 -26.86 -3.06 -3.23
CA PHE A 249 -26.27 -2.06 -4.10
C PHE A 249 -27.06 -1.86 -5.38
N LYS A 250 -26.84 -0.73 -6.04
CA LYS A 250 -27.33 -0.46 -7.39
C LYS A 250 -26.25 -0.73 -8.41
N GLN A 251 -26.61 -1.44 -9.48
CA GLN A 251 -25.80 -1.62 -10.66
C GLN A 251 -26.66 -1.36 -11.90
N LYS A 252 -26.31 -0.36 -12.72
CA LYS A 252 -27.11 0.05 -13.90
C LYS A 252 -28.61 0.20 -13.57
N ASP A 253 -28.90 0.89 -12.47
CA ASP A 253 -30.25 1.16 -11.93
C ASP A 253 -31.01 -0.08 -11.40
N ALA A 254 -30.47 -1.28 -11.51
CA ALA A 254 -31.05 -2.48 -10.91
C ALA A 254 -30.60 -2.63 -9.45
N ALA A 255 -31.54 -2.92 -8.55
CA ALA A 255 -31.23 -3.32 -7.19
C ALA A 255 -30.69 -4.76 -7.17
N VAL A 256 -29.49 -4.94 -6.62
CA VAL A 256 -28.81 -6.24 -6.55
C VAL A 256 -28.38 -6.48 -5.10
N LYS A 257 -28.33 -7.75 -4.70
CA LYS A 257 -27.78 -8.18 -3.40
C LYS A 257 -26.62 -9.15 -3.61
N ALA A 258 -25.60 -9.01 -2.77
CA ALA A 258 -24.54 -10.00 -2.61
C ALA A 258 -24.52 -10.48 -1.16
N GLU A 259 -24.48 -11.78 -0.97
CA GLU A 259 -24.59 -12.42 0.35
C GLU A 259 -23.27 -13.07 0.77
N GLY A 260 -22.97 -12.99 2.06
CA GLY A 260 -21.79 -13.59 2.67
C GLY A 260 -21.91 -13.77 4.18
N GLU A 261 -21.07 -14.66 4.73
CA GLU A 261 -20.92 -14.81 6.18
C GLU A 261 -20.06 -13.68 6.79
N LEU A 262 -19.25 -13.01 5.97
CA LEU A 262 -18.39 -11.87 6.34
C LEU A 262 -18.51 -10.78 5.30
N VAL A 263 -18.51 -9.53 5.73
CA VAL A 263 -18.38 -8.36 4.85
C VAL A 263 -17.13 -7.59 5.20
N LEU A 264 -16.23 -7.39 4.24
CA LEU A 264 -15.03 -6.57 4.38
C LEU A 264 -15.27 -5.18 3.77
N CYS A 265 -15.22 -4.14 4.59
CA CYS A 265 -15.24 -2.75 4.15
C CYS A 265 -13.82 -2.30 3.79
N ALA A 266 -13.49 -2.23 2.49
CA ALA A 266 -12.17 -1.91 1.93
C ALA A 266 -12.20 -0.69 0.99
N ILE A 267 -12.98 0.34 1.32
CA ILE A 267 -13.23 1.53 0.47
C ILE A 267 -12.20 2.64 0.63
N GLY A 268 -11.10 2.38 1.30
CA GLY A 268 -9.98 3.29 1.47
C GLY A 268 -9.69 3.65 2.93
N ARG A 269 -8.81 4.64 3.11
CA ARG A 269 -8.32 5.10 4.41
C ARG A 269 -8.50 6.62 4.52
N ARG A 270 -8.63 7.11 5.74
CA ARG A 270 -8.70 8.55 6.03
C ARG A 270 -7.53 8.97 6.93
N PRO A 271 -7.00 10.19 6.77
CA PRO A 271 -5.98 10.74 7.67
C PRO A 271 -6.42 10.68 9.13
N TYR A 272 -5.47 10.44 10.03
CA TYR A 272 -5.73 10.40 11.47
C TYR A 272 -5.24 11.68 12.13
N THR A 273 -6.16 12.56 12.47
CA THR A 273 -5.91 13.87 13.10
C THR A 273 -6.66 14.06 14.42
N GLU A 274 -7.36 13.02 14.91
CA GLU A 274 -8.23 13.10 16.07
C GLU A 274 -7.42 13.30 17.37
N GLY A 275 -7.72 14.40 18.08
CA GLY A 275 -7.05 14.76 19.32
C GLY A 275 -5.60 15.22 19.16
N LEU A 276 -5.14 15.46 17.92
CA LEU A 276 -3.77 15.87 17.63
C LEU A 276 -3.49 17.32 18.04
N PHE A 277 -4.48 18.20 17.97
CA PHE A 277 -4.35 19.61 18.31
C PHE A 277 -5.13 19.94 19.57
N GLY A 278 -4.47 20.62 20.50
CA GLY A 278 -5.09 21.16 21.70
C GLY A 278 -5.98 22.37 21.41
N LYS A 279 -6.63 22.87 22.45
CA LYS A 279 -7.53 24.02 22.32
C LYS A 279 -6.76 25.29 21.88
N GLY A 280 -7.24 25.92 20.81
CA GLY A 280 -6.69 27.20 20.31
C GLY A 280 -5.49 27.06 19.35
N ILE A 281 -5.10 25.85 18.97
CA ILE A 281 -4.09 25.59 17.94
C ILE A 281 -4.66 24.63 16.88
N ALA A 282 -4.44 24.92 15.60
CA ALA A 282 -4.82 24.06 14.49
C ALA A 282 -3.95 24.38 13.28
N ALA A 283 -3.61 23.37 12.50
CA ALA A 283 -3.00 23.54 11.19
C ALA A 283 -4.07 23.71 10.10
N ASP A 284 -3.68 24.37 9.01
CA ASP A 284 -4.52 24.44 7.82
C ASP A 284 -4.73 23.05 7.24
N MET A 285 -5.89 22.84 6.62
CA MET A 285 -6.30 21.55 6.08
C MET A 285 -6.51 21.64 4.56
N ASP A 286 -6.09 20.58 3.84
CA ASP A 286 -6.47 20.29 2.47
C ASP A 286 -7.47 19.11 2.48
N GLY A 287 -8.76 19.45 2.48
CA GLY A 287 -9.83 18.48 2.71
C GLY A 287 -9.72 17.87 4.11
N ARG A 288 -9.37 16.60 4.19
CA ARG A 288 -9.16 15.88 5.46
C ARG A 288 -7.70 15.75 5.86
N ARG A 289 -6.77 16.18 5.01
CA ARG A 289 -5.32 16.11 5.23
C ARG A 289 -4.80 17.40 5.84
N ILE A 290 -3.73 17.33 6.59
CA ILE A 290 -2.98 18.51 7.00
C ILE A 290 -2.31 19.09 5.76
N ALA A 291 -2.56 20.37 5.48
CA ALA A 291 -1.94 21.08 4.38
C ALA A 291 -0.44 21.31 4.67
N VAL A 292 0.40 21.02 3.68
CA VAL A 292 1.85 21.23 3.78
C VAL A 292 2.40 21.83 2.48
N ASP A 293 3.49 22.57 2.61
CA ASP A 293 4.27 23.02 1.47
C ASP A 293 5.17 21.90 0.90
N LYS A 294 5.95 22.23 -0.16
CA LYS A 294 6.92 21.29 -0.78
C LYS A 294 8.01 20.80 0.17
N ASN A 295 8.18 21.43 1.31
CA ASN A 295 9.16 21.12 2.36
C ASN A 295 8.49 20.50 3.60
N TYR A 296 7.27 20.02 3.47
CA TYR A 296 6.45 19.41 4.52
C TYR A 296 6.06 20.35 5.67
N LYS A 297 6.25 21.69 5.54
CA LYS A 297 5.85 22.65 6.55
C LYS A 297 4.33 22.81 6.56
N THR A 298 3.77 22.82 7.76
CA THR A 298 2.37 23.20 8.00
C THR A 298 2.25 24.73 8.12
N SER A 299 1.04 25.24 8.32
CA SER A 299 0.81 26.67 8.65
C SER A 299 1.33 27.09 10.03
N ILE A 300 1.72 26.14 10.88
CA ILE A 300 2.27 26.42 12.22
C ILE A 300 3.79 26.36 12.14
N ASN A 301 4.46 27.44 12.59
CA ASN A 301 5.91 27.52 12.55
C ASN A 301 6.58 26.40 13.37
N GLY A 302 7.59 25.74 12.79
CA GLY A 302 8.32 24.65 13.42
C GLY A 302 7.57 23.31 13.41
N ILE A 303 6.37 23.23 12.79
CA ILE A 303 5.58 22.00 12.69
C ILE A 303 5.49 21.53 11.23
N TYR A 304 5.78 20.26 11.03
CA TYR A 304 5.79 19.56 9.73
C TYR A 304 4.80 18.40 9.75
N ALA A 305 4.35 17.94 8.59
CA ALA A 305 3.54 16.73 8.50
C ALA A 305 3.93 15.87 7.30
N ILE A 306 3.97 14.56 7.50
CA ILE A 306 4.42 13.56 6.51
C ILE A 306 3.53 12.33 6.51
N GLY A 307 3.59 11.56 5.42
CA GLY A 307 2.83 10.31 5.25
C GLY A 307 1.33 10.56 5.08
N ASP A 308 0.54 9.55 5.38
CA ASP A 308 -0.90 9.52 5.08
C ASP A 308 -1.69 10.68 5.67
N VAL A 309 -1.20 11.30 6.74
CA VAL A 309 -1.88 12.43 7.39
C VAL A 309 -1.86 13.71 6.54
N SER A 310 -0.89 13.85 5.63
CA SER A 310 -0.71 15.03 4.78
C SER A 310 -0.61 14.72 3.29
N SER A 311 -0.25 13.49 2.92
CA SER A 311 -0.03 13.09 1.53
C SER A 311 -1.28 12.46 0.89
N PRO A 312 -1.56 12.70 -0.40
CA PRO A 312 -2.54 11.94 -1.16
C PRO A 312 -2.08 10.50 -1.44
N VAL A 313 -0.76 10.25 -1.40
CA VAL A 313 -0.14 8.94 -1.63
C VAL A 313 0.01 8.24 -0.28
N GLN A 314 -0.86 7.27 -0.01
CA GLN A 314 -0.90 6.51 1.24
C GLN A 314 -0.11 5.20 1.09
N LEU A 315 1.22 5.32 1.00
CA LEU A 315 2.15 4.20 0.83
C LEU A 315 3.31 4.30 1.84
N ALA A 316 3.66 3.17 2.46
CA ALA A 316 4.66 3.12 3.51
C ALA A 316 6.05 3.62 3.06
N HIS A 317 6.50 3.23 1.86
CA HIS A 317 7.78 3.67 1.30
C HIS A 317 7.78 5.16 0.94
N ALA A 318 6.64 5.71 0.48
CA ALA A 318 6.50 7.15 0.26
C ALA A 318 6.59 7.91 1.58
N ALA A 319 5.91 7.43 2.64
CA ALA A 319 6.00 8.02 3.98
C ALA A 319 7.44 7.97 4.54
N SER A 320 8.16 6.85 4.36
CA SER A 320 9.57 6.72 4.77
C SER A 320 10.48 7.69 4.02
N ALA A 321 10.29 7.82 2.69
CA ALA A 321 11.03 8.78 1.87
C ALA A 321 10.76 10.23 2.31
N GLN A 322 9.49 10.58 2.57
CA GLN A 322 9.11 11.88 3.12
C GLN A 322 9.73 12.12 4.51
N GLY A 323 9.78 11.08 5.36
CA GLY A 323 10.46 11.16 6.66
C GLY A 323 11.93 11.52 6.56
N THR A 324 12.64 10.84 5.65
CA THR A 324 14.05 11.14 5.35
C THR A 324 14.23 12.55 4.80
N ALA A 325 13.40 12.95 3.83
CA ALA A 325 13.47 14.26 3.21
C ALA A 325 13.16 15.40 4.20
N CYS A 326 12.11 15.25 5.01
CA CYS A 326 11.71 16.23 6.01
C CYS A 326 12.79 16.41 7.09
N ALA A 327 13.35 15.33 7.63
CA ALA A 327 14.45 15.38 8.61
C ALA A 327 15.69 16.06 8.00
N GLY A 328 16.02 15.74 6.75
CA GLY A 328 17.09 16.42 6.01
C GLY A 328 16.84 17.91 5.85
N PHE A 329 15.63 18.28 5.46
CA PHE A 329 15.24 19.69 5.28
C PHE A 329 15.39 20.50 6.58
N ILE A 330 14.98 19.93 7.72
CA ILE A 330 15.10 20.60 9.05
C ILE A 330 16.56 21.02 9.35
N VAL A 331 17.55 20.24 8.89
CA VAL A 331 18.97 20.56 9.07
C VAL A 331 19.62 21.20 7.83
N GLY A 332 18.83 21.64 6.85
CA GLY A 332 19.34 22.30 5.64
C GLY A 332 20.02 21.37 4.64
N LYS A 333 19.71 20.07 4.63
CA LYS A 333 20.23 19.06 3.69
C LYS A 333 19.14 18.50 2.81
N SER A 334 19.40 18.33 1.52
CA SER A 334 18.54 17.58 0.59
C SER A 334 18.99 16.13 0.51
N ASN A 335 18.04 15.21 0.35
CA ASN A 335 18.35 13.80 0.08
C ASN A 335 18.44 13.48 -1.43
N GLY A 336 18.11 14.45 -2.31
CA GLY A 336 18.16 14.29 -3.78
C GLY A 336 17.10 13.36 -4.37
N MET A 337 16.17 12.82 -3.57
CA MET A 337 15.14 11.89 -4.04
C MET A 337 14.01 12.64 -4.75
N ASP A 338 13.61 12.15 -5.93
CA ASP A 338 12.43 12.65 -6.63
C ASP A 338 11.16 12.00 -6.03
N MET A 339 10.41 12.80 -5.29
CA MET A 339 9.19 12.36 -4.59
C MET A 339 7.99 12.17 -5.52
N SER A 340 8.12 12.47 -6.83
CA SER A 340 7.08 12.19 -7.82
C SER A 340 7.14 10.76 -8.38
N ILE A 341 8.28 10.08 -8.20
CA ILE A 341 8.50 8.71 -8.69
C ILE A 341 8.19 7.72 -7.57
N VAL A 342 6.92 7.34 -7.47
CA VAL A 342 6.44 6.43 -6.42
C VAL A 342 5.92 5.15 -7.04
N PRO A 343 6.58 4.01 -6.87
CA PRO A 343 6.06 2.73 -7.34
C PRO A 343 4.85 2.28 -6.51
N GLY A 344 3.80 1.82 -7.19
CA GLY A 344 2.63 1.21 -6.58
C GLY A 344 2.66 -0.30 -6.79
N CYS A 345 2.44 -1.08 -5.73
CA CYS A 345 2.48 -2.54 -5.74
C CYS A 345 1.17 -3.14 -5.21
N VAL A 346 0.72 -4.23 -5.83
CA VAL A 346 -0.44 -5.03 -5.41
C VAL A 346 -0.03 -6.49 -5.35
N TYR A 347 -0.14 -7.09 -4.19
CA TYR A 347 0.27 -8.47 -3.91
C TYR A 347 -0.89 -9.45 -4.15
N CYS A 348 -1.48 -9.36 -5.35
CA CYS A 348 -2.45 -10.33 -5.87
C CYS A 348 -1.74 -11.42 -6.69
N LYS A 349 -2.48 -12.27 -7.37
CA LYS A 349 -1.91 -13.36 -8.19
C LYS A 349 -2.48 -13.31 -9.62
N PRO A 350 -1.64 -12.99 -10.64
CA PRO A 350 -0.25 -12.54 -10.54
C PRO A 350 -0.12 -11.17 -9.86
N GLU A 351 1.09 -10.84 -9.37
CA GLU A 351 1.38 -9.53 -8.80
C GLU A 351 1.24 -8.41 -9.83
N ILE A 352 0.94 -7.22 -9.34
CA ILE A 352 0.87 -6.01 -10.16
C ILE A 352 1.79 -4.95 -9.57
N ALA A 353 2.54 -4.28 -10.44
CA ALA A 353 3.32 -3.10 -10.07
C ALA A 353 3.30 -2.05 -11.18
N ALA A 354 3.32 -0.78 -10.77
CA ALA A 354 3.35 0.34 -11.70
C ALA A 354 4.17 1.50 -11.13
N VAL A 355 4.82 2.26 -12.00
CA VAL A 355 5.54 3.48 -11.64
C VAL A 355 5.46 4.50 -12.76
N GLY A 356 5.42 5.78 -12.42
CA GLY A 356 5.36 6.88 -13.37
C GLY A 356 4.04 6.96 -14.13
N PHE A 357 4.06 7.47 -15.33
CA PHE A 357 2.86 7.73 -16.13
C PHE A 357 2.28 6.45 -16.76
N SER A 358 0.98 6.27 -16.67
CA SER A 358 0.27 5.46 -17.66
C SER A 358 0.17 6.21 -18.99
N GLU A 359 -0.11 5.48 -20.08
CA GLU A 359 -0.33 6.13 -21.38
C GLU A 359 -1.46 7.18 -21.32
N ALA A 360 -2.54 6.88 -20.60
CA ALA A 360 -3.68 7.78 -20.41
C ALA A 360 -3.28 9.04 -19.64
N ALA A 361 -2.59 8.87 -18.50
CA ALA A 361 -2.12 9.99 -17.68
C ALA A 361 -1.12 10.88 -18.42
N ALA A 362 -0.22 10.29 -19.23
CA ALA A 362 0.71 11.06 -20.05
C ALA A 362 -0.02 11.90 -21.11
N LYS A 363 -1.02 11.32 -21.77
CA LYS A 363 -1.86 12.05 -22.75
C LYS A 363 -2.64 13.19 -22.10
N GLU A 364 -3.20 12.95 -20.91
CA GLU A 364 -3.91 13.98 -20.15
C GLU A 364 -2.98 15.13 -19.74
N ALA A 365 -1.72 14.81 -19.40
CA ALA A 365 -0.67 15.79 -19.13
C ALA A 365 -0.10 16.48 -20.40
N GLY A 366 -0.61 16.17 -21.59
CA GLY A 366 -0.13 16.74 -22.86
C GLY A 366 1.23 16.21 -23.33
N ILE A 367 1.69 15.09 -22.78
CA ILE A 367 2.98 14.48 -23.11
C ILE A 367 2.78 13.51 -24.28
N ALA A 368 3.46 13.77 -25.40
CA ALA A 368 3.49 12.82 -26.52
C ALA A 368 4.32 11.60 -26.15
N VAL A 369 3.72 10.40 -26.30
CA VAL A 369 4.33 9.15 -25.84
C VAL A 369 4.39 8.08 -26.93
N LYS A 370 5.36 7.18 -26.80
CA LYS A 370 5.41 5.87 -27.44
C LYS A 370 5.28 4.79 -26.36
N THR A 371 4.55 3.73 -26.67
CA THR A 371 4.32 2.62 -25.75
C THR A 371 4.69 1.30 -26.42
N ALA A 372 5.24 0.38 -25.63
CA ALA A 372 5.45 -1.01 -26.02
C ALA A 372 4.93 -1.94 -24.95
N LYS A 373 4.43 -3.10 -25.36
CA LYS A 373 3.88 -4.10 -24.44
C LYS A 373 4.27 -5.49 -24.88
N CYS A 374 5.03 -6.19 -24.04
CA CYS A 374 5.27 -7.63 -24.19
C CYS A 374 4.30 -8.42 -23.30
N THR A 375 3.65 -9.42 -23.86
CA THR A 375 2.84 -10.39 -23.10
C THR A 375 3.71 -11.57 -22.67
N LEU A 376 3.44 -12.10 -21.47
CA LEU A 376 4.23 -13.20 -20.91
C LEU A 376 3.72 -14.59 -21.37
N PHE A 377 2.89 -14.68 -22.38
CA PHE A 377 2.29 -15.92 -22.84
C PHE A 377 3.35 -16.97 -23.29
N SER A 378 4.42 -16.53 -23.93
CA SER A 378 5.55 -17.34 -24.39
C SER A 378 6.78 -17.26 -23.48
N ASN A 379 6.72 -16.57 -22.37
CA ASN A 379 7.85 -16.46 -21.44
C ASN A 379 8.06 -17.78 -20.71
N ALA A 380 9.27 -18.33 -20.79
CA ALA A 380 9.60 -19.64 -20.23
C ALA A 380 9.33 -19.72 -18.72
N ARG A 381 9.69 -18.70 -17.96
CA ARG A 381 9.48 -18.66 -16.50
C ARG A 381 8.00 -18.65 -16.14
N THR A 382 7.18 -17.92 -16.88
CA THR A 382 5.71 -17.89 -16.74
C THR A 382 5.10 -19.28 -16.98
N ILE A 383 5.56 -19.99 -18.03
CA ILE A 383 5.08 -21.34 -18.35
C ILE A 383 5.48 -22.33 -17.24
N ILE A 384 6.73 -22.29 -16.78
CA ILE A 384 7.24 -23.16 -15.69
C ILE A 384 6.41 -22.93 -14.41
N ALA A 385 6.18 -21.69 -14.03
CA ALA A 385 5.40 -21.35 -12.85
C ALA A 385 3.90 -21.68 -13.01
N GLY A 386 3.41 -21.84 -14.23
CA GLY A 386 2.00 -22.01 -14.53
C GLY A 386 1.19 -20.77 -14.14
N SER A 387 1.84 -19.61 -14.20
CA SER A 387 1.22 -18.32 -13.87
C SER A 387 0.16 -17.95 -14.91
N GLY A 388 -0.79 -17.13 -14.50
CA GLY A 388 -1.87 -16.63 -15.34
C GLY A 388 -1.39 -15.63 -16.41
N ARG A 389 -2.34 -14.87 -16.94
CA ARG A 389 -2.03 -13.80 -17.88
C ARG A 389 -1.09 -12.78 -17.24
N GLY A 390 -0.11 -12.33 -18.02
CA GLY A 390 0.81 -11.30 -17.61
C GLY A 390 1.28 -10.46 -18.79
N PHE A 391 1.76 -9.26 -18.48
CA PHE A 391 2.38 -8.39 -19.46
C PHE A 391 3.31 -7.38 -18.77
N MET A 392 4.23 -6.83 -19.55
CA MET A 392 5.04 -5.67 -19.21
C MET A 392 4.80 -4.59 -20.25
N LYS A 393 4.34 -3.42 -19.82
CA LYS A 393 4.05 -2.27 -20.66
C LYS A 393 4.91 -1.09 -20.24
N LEU A 394 5.60 -0.49 -21.20
CA LEU A 394 6.45 0.66 -21.00
C LEU A 394 5.88 1.88 -21.71
N VAL A 395 6.11 3.04 -21.12
CA VAL A 395 5.75 4.35 -21.67
C VAL A 395 7.00 5.21 -21.75
N ALA A 396 7.32 5.70 -22.93
CA ALA A 396 8.44 6.62 -23.15
C ALA A 396 7.94 7.95 -23.72
N ASN A 397 8.60 9.03 -23.34
CA ASN A 397 8.39 10.35 -23.93
C ASN A 397 8.88 10.34 -25.38
N ALA A 398 8.02 10.67 -26.33
CA ALA A 398 8.34 10.61 -27.76
C ALA A 398 9.39 11.63 -28.20
N GLY A 399 9.55 12.73 -27.47
CA GLY A 399 10.52 13.79 -27.80
C GLY A 399 11.92 13.52 -27.24
N THR A 400 12.01 12.99 -25.99
CA THR A 400 13.29 12.73 -25.33
C THR A 400 13.77 11.29 -25.45
N GLY A 401 12.86 10.35 -25.75
CA GLY A 401 13.12 8.92 -25.72
C GLY A 401 13.21 8.32 -24.32
N ALA A 402 13.15 9.13 -23.26
CA ALA A 402 13.25 8.64 -21.88
C ALA A 402 12.02 7.84 -21.46
N ILE A 403 12.23 6.78 -20.70
CA ILE A 403 11.15 6.02 -20.03
C ILE A 403 10.54 6.92 -18.97
N ILE A 404 9.22 7.06 -18.98
CA ILE A 404 8.45 7.87 -18.04
C ILE A 404 7.37 7.07 -17.30
N GLY A 405 7.20 5.81 -17.64
CA GLY A 405 6.24 4.96 -16.97
C GLY A 405 6.37 3.48 -17.30
N ALA A 406 5.94 2.65 -16.37
CA ALA A 406 5.90 1.20 -16.51
C ALA A 406 4.70 0.59 -15.78
N GLN A 407 4.13 -0.46 -16.38
CA GLN A 407 2.96 -1.20 -15.88
C GLN A 407 3.26 -2.68 -16.01
N LEU A 408 3.36 -3.38 -14.89
CA LEU A 408 3.74 -4.78 -14.83
C LEU A 408 2.61 -5.61 -14.23
N MET A 409 2.32 -6.75 -14.82
CA MET A 409 1.47 -7.80 -14.24
C MET A 409 2.15 -9.15 -14.48
N CYS A 410 2.84 -9.67 -13.49
CA CYS A 410 3.54 -10.96 -13.51
C CYS A 410 3.89 -11.39 -12.09
N GLU A 411 4.32 -12.63 -11.91
CA GLU A 411 4.99 -13.01 -10.67
C GLU A 411 6.23 -12.14 -10.44
N HIS A 412 6.49 -11.73 -9.21
CA HIS A 412 7.60 -10.85 -8.82
C HIS A 412 7.56 -9.43 -9.45
N ALA A 413 6.41 -8.98 -9.95
CA ALA A 413 6.28 -7.62 -10.48
C ALA A 413 6.69 -6.57 -9.44
N THR A 414 6.40 -6.84 -8.15
CA THR A 414 6.70 -5.95 -7.02
C THR A 414 8.20 -5.81 -6.74
N ASP A 415 9.02 -6.82 -7.09
CA ASP A 415 10.48 -6.76 -7.00
C ASP A 415 11.09 -6.13 -8.25
N ILE A 416 10.56 -6.46 -9.44
CA ILE A 416 11.06 -6.00 -10.73
C ILE A 416 10.89 -4.48 -10.92
N ILE A 417 9.84 -3.87 -10.36
CA ILE A 417 9.47 -2.46 -10.60
C ILE A 417 10.57 -1.47 -10.20
N SER A 418 11.42 -1.83 -9.25
CA SER A 418 12.46 -0.95 -8.73
C SER A 418 13.46 -0.51 -9.81
N GLN A 419 13.86 -1.41 -10.74
CA GLN A 419 14.76 -1.07 -11.84
C GLN A 419 14.14 -0.01 -12.81
N LEU A 420 12.81 -0.03 -12.93
CA LEU A 420 12.09 0.95 -13.76
C LEU A 420 11.90 2.28 -13.03
N SER A 421 11.79 2.27 -11.70
CA SER A 421 11.85 3.47 -10.89
C SER A 421 13.21 4.17 -11.03
N GLU A 422 14.31 3.41 -11.00
CA GLU A 422 15.66 3.91 -11.22
C GLU A 422 15.84 4.47 -12.65
N ALA A 423 15.30 3.77 -13.66
CA ALA A 423 15.35 4.22 -15.04
C ALA A 423 14.63 5.56 -15.23
N ILE A 424 13.44 5.73 -14.62
CA ILE A 424 12.68 6.99 -14.69
C ILE A 424 13.42 8.09 -13.95
N ALA A 425 13.95 7.83 -12.75
CA ALA A 425 14.67 8.80 -11.94
C ALA A 425 15.93 9.33 -12.63
N ASN A 426 16.56 8.51 -13.48
CA ASN A 426 17.75 8.88 -14.25
C ASN A 426 17.44 9.23 -15.72
N ALA A 427 16.16 9.42 -16.08
CA ALA A 427 15.71 9.73 -17.44
C ALA A 427 16.30 8.81 -18.52
N MET A 428 16.47 7.51 -18.19
CA MET A 428 17.08 6.52 -19.09
C MET A 428 16.19 6.21 -20.28
N THR A 429 16.81 6.00 -21.42
CA THR A 429 16.18 5.52 -22.65
C THR A 429 16.10 3.97 -22.65
N PRO A 430 15.19 3.37 -23.45
CA PRO A 430 15.16 1.91 -23.62
C PRO A 430 16.50 1.33 -24.08
N ARG A 431 17.23 2.03 -24.97
CA ARG A 431 18.55 1.62 -25.44
C ARG A 431 19.60 1.55 -24.32
N GLU A 432 19.51 2.46 -23.35
CA GLU A 432 20.43 2.43 -22.19
C GLU A 432 20.14 1.23 -21.27
N LEU A 433 18.88 0.90 -21.04
CA LEU A 433 18.50 -0.28 -20.27
C LEU A 433 18.87 -1.59 -20.98
N LEU A 434 18.87 -1.64 -22.31
CA LEU A 434 19.28 -2.81 -23.09
C LEU A 434 20.79 -3.08 -23.05
N LYS A 435 21.62 -2.17 -22.52
CA LYS A 435 23.04 -2.44 -22.26
C LYS A 435 23.26 -3.53 -21.19
N ALA A 436 22.28 -3.73 -20.31
CA ALA A 436 22.33 -4.75 -19.27
C ALA A 436 21.75 -6.07 -19.79
N MET A 437 22.54 -7.15 -19.69
CA MET A 437 22.10 -8.50 -20.03
C MET A 437 21.08 -9.00 -19.00
N ARG A 438 20.03 -9.67 -19.45
CA ARG A 438 19.03 -10.31 -18.58
C ARG A 438 19.26 -11.81 -18.48
N PRO A 439 19.20 -12.38 -17.27
CA PRO A 439 19.40 -13.82 -17.11
C PRO A 439 18.23 -14.62 -17.66
N HIS A 440 18.50 -15.85 -18.10
CA HIS A 440 17.53 -16.81 -18.62
C HIS A 440 17.43 -18.05 -17.70
N PRO A 441 16.21 -18.60 -17.40
CA PRO A 441 14.89 -18.05 -17.71
C PRO A 441 14.38 -17.15 -16.57
N THR A 442 13.91 -15.96 -16.91
CA THR A 442 13.32 -15.00 -15.96
C THR A 442 12.09 -14.31 -16.54
N TYR A 443 11.29 -13.66 -15.67
CA TYR A 443 10.19 -12.78 -16.11
C TYR A 443 10.71 -11.52 -16.80
N GLU A 444 11.91 -11.06 -16.44
CA GLU A 444 12.53 -9.84 -16.96
C GLU A 444 12.90 -9.90 -18.43
N GLU A 445 12.98 -11.10 -19.04
CA GLU A 445 13.18 -11.23 -20.48
C GLU A 445 12.07 -10.52 -21.27
N ALA A 446 10.81 -10.59 -20.78
CA ALA A 446 9.69 -9.86 -21.38
C ALA A 446 9.87 -8.34 -21.30
N LEU A 447 10.61 -7.85 -20.30
CA LEU A 447 11.00 -6.43 -20.25
C LEU A 447 11.99 -6.12 -21.36
N GLY A 448 12.93 -7.01 -21.67
CA GLY A 448 13.85 -6.90 -22.81
C GLY A 448 13.10 -6.73 -24.12
N ASP A 449 12.16 -7.62 -24.40
CA ASP A 449 11.34 -7.59 -25.61
C ASP A 449 10.55 -6.28 -25.72
N ALA A 450 9.96 -5.81 -24.61
CA ALA A 450 9.25 -4.53 -24.58
C ALA A 450 10.18 -3.32 -24.83
N LEU A 451 11.41 -3.37 -24.33
CA LEU A 451 12.42 -2.33 -24.55
C LEU A 451 12.87 -2.30 -26.02
N GLU A 452 13.10 -3.45 -26.65
CA GLU A 452 13.46 -3.56 -28.07
C GLU A 452 12.35 -3.00 -28.97
N GLU A 453 11.09 -3.38 -28.72
CA GLU A 453 9.94 -2.83 -29.43
C GLU A 453 9.85 -1.31 -29.27
N LEU A 454 10.12 -0.81 -28.06
CA LEU A 454 10.07 0.62 -27.78
C LEU A 454 11.19 1.39 -28.49
N CYS A 455 12.41 0.83 -28.61
CA CYS A 455 13.50 1.38 -29.43
C CYS A 455 13.08 1.53 -30.89
N ILE A 456 12.47 0.48 -31.47
CA ILE A 456 11.95 0.51 -32.86
C ILE A 456 10.93 1.64 -33.03
N LYS A 457 9.97 1.77 -32.11
CA LYS A 457 8.92 2.80 -32.17
C LYS A 457 9.45 4.23 -31.97
N LEU A 458 10.56 4.38 -31.29
CA LEU A 458 11.25 5.66 -31.08
C LEU A 458 12.25 5.99 -32.21
N GLY A 459 12.65 5.01 -33.02
CA GLY A 459 13.66 5.16 -34.06
C GLY A 459 15.10 5.29 -33.50
N ILE A 460 15.39 4.63 -32.36
CA ILE A 460 16.71 4.70 -31.67
C ILE A 460 17.33 3.33 -31.52
#